data_611be1adf4838ddbd5c995d5887cda29
#
_entry.id   611be1adf4838ddbd5c995d5887cda29
#
_cell.length_a   1.000
_cell.length_b   1.000
_cell.length_c   1.000
_cell.angle_alpha   90.00
_cell.angle_beta   90.00
_cell.angle_gamma   90.00
#
_symmetry.space_group_name_H-M   'P 1'
#
loop_
_entity.id
_entity.type
_entity.pdbx_description
1 polymer ?
#
loop_
_entity_poly.entity_id
_entity_poly.type
_entity_poly.pdbx_seq_one_letter_code
_entity_poly.pdbx_strand_id
1 'polypeptide(L)'
;MRPAAWFSLACLVASPHAAALEVDMAVVSRAGDAYELAIDARLAAPPERVLAVLTDYERLPQLHSRIRESRVIAEPAPDTVEVHTRFDGCVMLICRSLERTEIIRRTAAGLEAEDVAGRSAFREGHTRWLITADGDGTRISYRSHLVPDIWVPPICGPMFLARAVKEMTLETLAAVEAQATQQPPPV
;
A
#
# COMPACT_ATOMS: atom_id res chain seq x y z
N MET A 1 65.72 -8.76 22.30
CA MET A 1 64.31 -9.08 22.58
C MET A 1 63.47 -7.90 22.15
N ARG A 2 62.75 -8.00 21.05
CA ARG A 2 61.87 -6.94 20.55
C ARG A 2 60.43 -7.42 20.72
N PRO A 3 59.51 -6.66 21.36
CA PRO A 3 58.10 -7.04 21.44
C PRO A 3 57.38 -6.74 20.12
N ALA A 4 56.67 -7.74 19.60
CA ALA A 4 55.79 -7.62 18.45
C ALA A 4 54.49 -6.89 18.85
N ALA A 5 54.25 -5.76 18.22
CA ALA A 5 52.97 -5.02 18.35
C ALA A 5 51.90 -5.70 17.45
N TRP A 6 50.89 -6.24 18.07
CA TRP A 6 49.68 -6.75 17.35
C TRP A 6 48.74 -5.60 17.12
N PHE A 7 48.61 -5.19 15.87
CA PHE A 7 47.55 -4.27 15.45
C PHE A 7 46.25 -5.07 15.25
N SER A 8 45.33 -4.94 16.20
CA SER A 8 43.95 -5.42 16.02
C SER A 8 43.22 -4.48 15.10
N LEU A 9 42.97 -4.94 13.88
CA LEU A 9 42.11 -4.26 12.90
C LEU A 9 40.65 -4.50 13.30
N ALA A 10 40.04 -3.54 14.00
CA ALA A 10 38.61 -3.55 14.29
C ALA A 10 37.84 -3.29 12.99
N CYS A 11 37.26 -4.34 12.42
CA CYS A 11 36.32 -4.22 11.29
C CYS A 11 35.02 -3.67 11.82
N LEU A 12 34.77 -2.37 11.59
CA LEU A 12 33.46 -1.76 11.81
C LEU A 12 32.49 -2.35 10.77
N VAL A 13 31.73 -3.34 11.17
CA VAL A 13 30.57 -3.82 10.40
C VAL A 13 29.48 -2.76 10.57
N ALA A 14 29.35 -1.87 9.59
CA ALA A 14 28.18 -1.00 9.45
C ALA A 14 26.97 -1.89 9.20
N SER A 15 26.14 -2.12 10.21
CA SER A 15 24.84 -2.77 10.04
C SER A 15 24.00 -1.88 9.11
N PRO A 16 23.46 -2.41 8.00
CA PRO A 16 22.50 -1.65 7.22
C PRO A 16 21.32 -1.39 8.13
N HIS A 17 21.07 -0.12 8.44
CA HIS A 17 19.82 0.28 9.03
C HIS A 17 18.76 -0.02 7.97
N ALA A 18 17.95 -1.05 8.20
CA ALA A 18 16.69 -1.18 7.49
C ALA A 18 15.88 0.08 7.85
N ALA A 19 15.84 1.03 6.92
CA ALA A 19 15.02 2.22 7.09
C ALA A 19 13.57 1.72 7.20
N ALA A 20 12.92 2.03 8.30
CA ALA A 20 11.52 1.73 8.51
C ALA A 20 10.69 2.76 7.75
N LEU A 21 9.53 2.36 7.24
CA LEU A 21 8.52 3.25 6.64
C LEU A 21 8.40 4.55 7.46
N GLU A 22 8.74 5.67 6.86
CA GLU A 22 8.58 7.00 7.45
C GLU A 22 7.26 7.61 6.96
N VAL A 23 6.30 7.79 7.86
CA VAL A 23 5.00 8.37 7.54
C VAL A 23 5.01 9.86 7.91
N ASP A 24 5.05 10.72 6.90
CA ASP A 24 5.03 12.18 7.08
C ASP A 24 3.60 12.66 7.45
N MET A 25 2.57 12.04 6.83
CA MET A 25 1.17 12.38 7.06
C MET A 25 0.28 11.15 6.85
N ALA A 26 -0.73 10.99 7.69
CA ALA A 26 -1.79 9.99 7.49
C ALA A 26 -3.10 10.51 8.09
N VAL A 27 -3.97 11.05 7.25
CA VAL A 27 -5.23 11.67 7.63
C VAL A 27 -6.40 10.97 6.93
N VAL A 28 -7.46 10.74 7.69
CA VAL A 28 -8.77 10.36 7.15
C VAL A 28 -9.78 11.41 7.54
N SER A 29 -10.49 11.95 6.57
CA SER A 29 -11.64 12.82 6.78
C SER A 29 -12.91 12.16 6.24
N ARG A 30 -14.05 12.65 6.69
CA ARG A 30 -15.35 12.18 6.26
C ARG A 30 -16.22 13.35 5.83
N ALA A 31 -16.85 13.23 4.66
CA ALA A 31 -17.83 14.18 4.14
C ALA A 31 -19.09 13.40 3.74
N GLY A 32 -20.15 13.51 4.54
CA GLY A 32 -21.36 12.69 4.35
C GLY A 32 -21.09 11.21 4.57
N ASP A 33 -21.23 10.39 3.54
CA ASP A 33 -20.93 8.96 3.49
C ASP A 33 -19.56 8.65 2.83
N ALA A 34 -18.90 9.66 2.27
CA ALA A 34 -17.59 9.53 1.67
C ALA A 34 -16.44 9.61 2.70
N TYR A 35 -15.39 8.85 2.46
CA TYR A 35 -14.14 8.86 3.21
C TYR A 35 -13.00 9.30 2.30
N GLU A 36 -12.29 10.34 2.73
CA GLU A 36 -11.09 10.85 2.07
C GLU A 36 -9.87 10.41 2.86
N LEU A 37 -8.97 9.68 2.22
CA LEU A 37 -7.71 9.23 2.81
C LEU A 37 -6.55 9.91 2.13
N ALA A 38 -5.69 10.54 2.91
CA ALA A 38 -4.46 11.17 2.47
C ALA A 38 -3.28 10.63 3.28
N ILE A 39 -2.32 10.02 2.60
CA ILE A 39 -1.08 9.53 3.21
C ILE A 39 0.10 10.03 2.37
N ASP A 40 1.09 10.61 3.03
CA ASP A 40 2.40 10.90 2.47
C ASP A 40 3.44 10.13 3.29
N ALA A 41 4.30 9.38 2.60
CA ALA A 41 5.27 8.50 3.23
C ALA A 41 6.55 8.39 2.39
N ARG A 42 7.65 7.98 3.04
CA ARG A 42 8.93 7.69 2.41
C ARG A 42 9.27 6.22 2.63
N LEU A 43 9.72 5.59 1.56
CA LEU A 43 10.18 4.21 1.53
C LEU A 43 11.66 4.19 1.15
N ALA A 44 12.42 3.28 1.75
CA ALA A 44 13.85 3.13 1.48
C ALA A 44 14.16 2.48 0.12
N ALA A 45 13.17 1.83 -0.51
CA ALA A 45 13.35 1.18 -1.82
C ALA A 45 13.18 2.17 -2.97
N PRO A 46 13.89 2.02 -4.10
CA PRO A 46 13.75 2.87 -5.27
C PRO A 46 12.39 2.70 -5.95
N PRO A 47 11.89 3.74 -6.67
CA PRO A 47 10.52 3.79 -7.22
C PRO A 47 10.13 2.60 -8.10
N GLU A 48 11.05 2.12 -8.92
CA GLU A 48 10.79 0.98 -9.81
C GLU A 48 10.52 -0.32 -9.05
N ARG A 49 11.16 -0.53 -7.89
CA ARG A 49 10.89 -1.70 -7.05
C ARG A 49 9.57 -1.55 -6.30
N VAL A 50 9.30 -0.38 -5.78
CA VAL A 50 8.01 -0.07 -5.14
C VAL A 50 6.87 -0.30 -6.11
N LEU A 51 7.00 0.22 -7.34
CA LEU A 51 6.00 0.05 -8.38
C LEU A 51 5.85 -1.42 -8.79
N ALA A 52 6.94 -2.18 -8.92
CA ALA A 52 6.91 -3.60 -9.23
C ALA A 52 6.14 -4.40 -8.18
N VAL A 53 6.33 -4.10 -6.89
CA VAL A 53 5.58 -4.76 -5.81
C VAL A 53 4.10 -4.36 -5.83
N LEU A 54 3.78 -3.07 -6.05
CA LEU A 54 2.40 -2.58 -6.10
C LEU A 54 1.61 -3.11 -7.32
N THR A 55 2.29 -3.46 -8.40
CA THR A 55 1.67 -3.98 -9.63
C THR A 55 1.72 -5.50 -9.75
N ASP A 56 2.28 -6.22 -8.79
CA ASP A 56 2.20 -7.67 -8.69
C ASP A 56 0.87 -8.07 -8.02
N TYR A 57 -0.23 -7.86 -8.76
CA TYR A 57 -1.59 -7.97 -8.23
C TYR A 57 -1.90 -9.36 -7.67
N GLU A 58 -1.35 -10.42 -8.24
CA GLU A 58 -1.59 -11.79 -7.77
C GLU A 58 -0.91 -12.10 -6.44
N ARG A 59 0.10 -11.28 -6.07
CA ARG A 59 0.80 -11.40 -4.80
C ARG A 59 0.31 -10.44 -3.72
N LEU A 60 -0.70 -9.61 -3.96
CA LEU A 60 -1.27 -8.74 -2.93
C LEU A 60 -1.67 -9.47 -1.63
N PRO A 61 -2.16 -10.75 -1.66
CA PRO A 61 -2.38 -11.51 -0.42
C PRO A 61 -1.14 -11.69 0.46
N GLN A 62 0.06 -11.55 -0.09
CA GLN A 62 1.32 -11.62 0.66
C GLN A 62 1.68 -10.27 1.34
N LEU A 63 1.11 -9.16 0.85
CA LEU A 63 1.32 -7.83 1.41
C LEU A 63 0.44 -7.57 2.64
N HIS A 64 -0.74 -8.17 2.68
CA HIS A 64 -1.67 -7.91 3.78
C HIS A 64 -2.50 -9.14 4.14
N SER A 65 -2.48 -9.54 5.41
CA SER A 65 -3.15 -10.76 5.90
C SER A 65 -4.67 -10.78 5.71
N ARG A 66 -5.29 -9.61 5.54
CA ARG A 66 -6.74 -9.50 5.27
C ARG A 66 -7.09 -9.68 3.80
N ILE A 67 -6.15 -9.57 2.87
CA ILE A 67 -6.37 -9.86 1.46
C ILE A 67 -6.32 -11.37 1.29
N ARG A 68 -7.44 -11.96 0.86
CA ARG A 68 -7.59 -13.42 0.69
C ARG A 68 -7.29 -13.87 -0.72
N GLU A 69 -7.63 -13.04 -1.69
CA GLU A 69 -7.46 -13.31 -3.10
C GLU A 69 -7.27 -12.00 -3.85
N SER A 70 -6.42 -12.01 -4.84
CA SER A 70 -6.31 -10.92 -5.81
C SER A 70 -5.88 -11.49 -7.14
N ARG A 71 -6.51 -11.04 -8.22
CA ARG A 71 -6.23 -11.52 -9.57
C ARG A 71 -6.55 -10.47 -10.62
N VAL A 72 -5.79 -10.45 -11.68
CA VAL A 72 -6.12 -9.70 -12.89
C VAL A 72 -7.22 -10.50 -13.63
N ILE A 73 -8.32 -9.85 -13.94
CA ILE A 73 -9.47 -10.46 -14.62
C ILE A 73 -9.66 -9.95 -16.05
N ALA A 74 -9.08 -8.80 -16.41
CA ALA A 74 -9.04 -8.27 -17.75
C ALA A 74 -7.91 -7.26 -17.93
N GLU A 75 -7.50 -7.05 -19.17
CA GLU A 75 -6.53 -6.04 -19.61
C GLU A 75 -7.18 -5.21 -20.74
N PRO A 76 -8.04 -4.24 -20.40
CA PRO A 76 -8.86 -3.52 -21.38
C PRO A 76 -8.07 -2.60 -22.30
N ALA A 77 -6.87 -2.16 -21.88
CA ALA A 77 -5.99 -1.30 -22.67
C ALA A 77 -4.53 -1.47 -22.24
N PRO A 78 -3.55 -1.02 -23.01
CA PRO A 78 -2.17 -0.90 -22.54
C PRO A 78 -2.09 -0.11 -21.23
N ASP A 79 -1.25 -0.58 -20.31
CA ASP A 79 -1.08 0.01 -18.97
C ASP A 79 -2.35 0.07 -18.10
N THR A 80 -3.40 -0.68 -18.47
CA THR A 80 -4.67 -0.72 -17.74
C THR A 80 -5.08 -2.16 -17.48
N VAL A 81 -5.34 -2.48 -16.23
CA VAL A 81 -5.80 -3.80 -15.78
C VAL A 81 -7.09 -3.69 -14.99
N GLU A 82 -7.93 -4.70 -15.07
CA GLU A 82 -9.06 -4.87 -14.17
C GLU A 82 -8.68 -5.94 -13.13
N VAL A 83 -8.66 -5.54 -11.86
CA VAL A 83 -8.24 -6.39 -10.74
C VAL A 83 -9.42 -6.67 -9.84
N HIS A 84 -9.64 -7.95 -9.57
CA HIS A 84 -10.60 -8.39 -8.56
C HIS A 84 -9.87 -8.80 -7.31
N THR A 85 -10.28 -8.23 -6.16
CA THR A 85 -9.70 -8.50 -4.85
C THR A 85 -10.79 -8.91 -3.86
N ARG A 86 -10.56 -9.96 -3.09
CA ARG A 86 -11.39 -10.35 -1.95
C ARG A 86 -10.61 -10.15 -0.65
N PHE A 87 -11.20 -9.45 0.29
CA PHE A 87 -10.55 -9.13 1.56
C PHE A 87 -11.53 -9.20 2.73
N ASP A 88 -11.01 -9.42 3.93
CA ASP A 88 -11.80 -9.42 5.16
C ASP A 88 -11.85 -7.99 5.73
N GLY A 89 -13.03 -7.41 5.74
CA GLY A 89 -13.32 -6.13 6.40
C GLY A 89 -13.99 -6.33 7.74
N CYS A 90 -13.45 -5.72 8.79
CA CYS A 90 -14.06 -5.74 10.12
C CYS A 90 -14.39 -4.32 10.57
N VAL A 91 -15.63 -4.12 11.01
CA VAL A 91 -16.06 -2.92 11.72
C VAL A 91 -16.51 -3.34 13.12
N MET A 92 -15.76 -2.94 14.13
CA MET A 92 -15.93 -3.44 15.51
C MET A 92 -15.75 -4.97 15.57
N LEU A 93 -16.80 -5.70 15.98
CA LEU A 93 -16.82 -7.15 16.10
C LEU A 93 -17.49 -7.85 14.89
N ILE A 94 -17.92 -7.08 13.90
CA ILE A 94 -18.58 -7.60 12.71
C ILE A 94 -17.55 -7.66 11.57
N CYS A 95 -17.14 -8.89 11.22
CA CYS A 95 -16.25 -9.14 10.10
C CYS A 95 -17.04 -9.74 8.94
N ARG A 96 -16.74 -9.29 7.73
CA ARG A 96 -17.31 -9.81 6.49
C ARG A 96 -16.24 -9.94 5.43
N SER A 97 -16.38 -10.93 4.58
CA SER A 97 -15.64 -10.98 3.33
C SER A 97 -16.25 -9.97 2.36
N LEU A 98 -15.43 -9.10 1.84
CA LEU A 98 -15.77 -8.03 0.92
C LEU A 98 -15.04 -8.26 -0.40
N GLU A 99 -15.69 -7.89 -1.49
CA GLU A 99 -15.11 -7.96 -2.83
C GLU A 99 -14.91 -6.53 -3.35
N ARG A 100 -13.85 -6.34 -4.12
CA ARG A 100 -13.53 -5.10 -4.78
C ARG A 100 -13.03 -5.39 -6.18
N THR A 101 -13.62 -4.76 -7.15
CA THR A 101 -13.13 -4.78 -8.52
C THR A 101 -12.74 -3.36 -8.92
N GLU A 102 -11.50 -3.19 -9.35
CA GLU A 102 -10.93 -1.92 -9.72
C GLU A 102 -10.37 -1.96 -11.13
N ILE A 103 -10.55 -0.87 -11.87
CA ILE A 103 -9.78 -0.60 -13.08
C ILE A 103 -8.57 0.22 -12.66
N ILE A 104 -7.39 -0.36 -12.80
CA ILE A 104 -6.11 0.26 -12.41
C ILE A 104 -5.34 0.63 -13.65
N ARG A 105 -4.97 1.90 -13.74
CA ARG A 105 -4.17 2.45 -14.84
C ARG A 105 -2.81 2.88 -14.33
N ARG A 106 -1.77 2.42 -15.01
CA ARG A 106 -0.41 2.90 -14.83
C ARG A 106 -0.24 4.24 -15.53
N THR A 107 0.32 5.21 -14.85
CA THR A 107 0.61 6.54 -15.37
C THR A 107 2.12 6.82 -15.27
N ALA A 108 2.58 7.89 -15.92
CA ALA A 108 3.97 8.32 -15.77
C ALA A 108 4.37 8.71 -14.34
N ALA A 109 3.38 9.05 -13.48
CA ALA A 109 3.60 9.48 -12.12
C ALA A 109 3.26 8.40 -11.06
N GLY A 110 2.78 7.21 -11.47
CA GLY A 110 2.39 6.14 -10.56
C GLY A 110 1.14 5.38 -11.02
N LEU A 111 0.13 5.24 -10.14
CA LEU A 111 -1.07 4.46 -10.41
C LEU A 111 -2.34 5.28 -10.13
N GLU A 112 -3.36 5.04 -10.92
CA GLU A 112 -4.73 5.51 -10.68
C GLU A 112 -5.67 4.31 -10.72
N ALA A 113 -6.60 4.24 -9.77
CA ALA A 113 -7.58 3.15 -9.67
C ALA A 113 -8.97 3.71 -9.48
N GLU A 114 -9.94 3.07 -10.14
CA GLU A 114 -11.37 3.37 -10.02
C GLU A 114 -12.15 2.09 -9.71
N ASP A 115 -13.02 2.16 -8.71
CA ASP A 115 -13.91 1.06 -8.37
C ASP A 115 -14.99 0.85 -9.43
N VAL A 116 -15.24 -0.40 -9.78
CA VAL A 116 -16.32 -0.78 -10.70
C VAL A 116 -17.63 -0.88 -9.91
N ALA A 117 -18.53 0.06 -10.13
CA ALA A 117 -19.82 0.10 -9.45
C ALA A 117 -20.61 -1.21 -9.60
N GLY A 118 -21.20 -1.68 -8.50
CA GLY A 118 -21.95 -2.95 -8.45
C GLY A 118 -21.08 -4.22 -8.43
N ARG A 119 -19.74 -4.07 -8.53
CA ARG A 119 -18.77 -5.17 -8.42
C ARG A 119 -17.72 -4.90 -7.33
N SER A 120 -17.99 -3.93 -6.47
CA SER A 120 -17.12 -3.50 -5.40
C SER A 120 -17.93 -3.28 -4.12
N ALA A 121 -17.31 -3.44 -2.96
CA ALA A 121 -17.84 -3.03 -1.67
C ALA A 121 -17.92 -1.50 -1.52
N PHE A 122 -17.51 -0.76 -2.55
CA PHE A 122 -17.61 0.67 -2.66
C PHE A 122 -18.49 1.04 -3.85
N ARG A 123 -19.46 1.94 -3.62
CA ARG A 123 -20.31 2.50 -4.65
C ARG A 123 -19.54 3.43 -5.57
N GLU A 124 -18.60 4.16 -4.98
CA GLU A 124 -17.64 5.03 -5.64
C GLU A 124 -16.28 4.85 -4.97
N GLY A 125 -15.24 4.76 -5.76
CA GLY A 125 -13.86 4.71 -5.26
C GLY A 125 -12.90 5.22 -6.32
N HIS A 126 -12.07 6.19 -5.93
CA HIS A 126 -10.99 6.73 -6.74
C HIS A 126 -9.74 6.76 -5.90
N THR A 127 -8.68 6.16 -6.40
CA THR A 127 -7.40 6.12 -5.69
C THR A 127 -6.30 6.58 -6.62
N ARG A 128 -5.41 7.43 -6.11
CA ARG A 128 -4.21 7.89 -6.82
C ARG A 128 -2.98 7.66 -5.97
N TRP A 129 -1.99 7.06 -6.59
CA TRP A 129 -0.64 6.88 -6.07
C TRP A 129 0.31 7.74 -6.89
N LEU A 130 0.93 8.74 -6.29
CA LEU A 130 2.08 9.43 -6.87
C LEU A 130 3.34 8.80 -6.28
N ILE A 131 4.24 8.34 -7.15
CA ILE A 131 5.45 7.59 -6.79
C ILE A 131 6.62 8.33 -7.41
N THR A 132 7.44 8.97 -6.58
CA THR A 132 8.55 9.79 -7.03
C THR A 132 9.84 9.42 -6.32
N ALA A 133 10.98 9.58 -6.99
CA ALA A 133 12.28 9.37 -6.37
C ALA A 133 12.53 10.42 -5.26
N ASP A 134 13.12 9.98 -4.14
CA ASP A 134 13.53 10.82 -3.02
C ASP A 134 14.90 10.33 -2.50
N GLY A 135 15.98 10.86 -3.09
CA GLY A 135 17.32 10.31 -2.91
C GLY A 135 17.42 8.91 -3.47
N ASP A 136 17.87 7.96 -2.64
CA ASP A 136 17.96 6.52 -2.98
C ASP A 136 16.63 5.78 -2.73
N GLY A 137 15.63 6.47 -2.20
CA GLY A 137 14.33 5.93 -1.84
C GLY A 137 13.18 6.47 -2.70
N THR A 138 11.98 6.31 -2.17
CA THR A 138 10.73 6.68 -2.83
C THR A 138 9.87 7.52 -1.90
N ARG A 139 9.34 8.62 -2.42
CA ARG A 139 8.22 9.33 -1.81
C ARG A 139 6.92 8.86 -2.44
N ILE A 140 5.98 8.47 -1.60
CA ILE A 140 4.61 8.13 -1.98
C ILE A 140 3.66 9.21 -1.48
N SER A 141 2.79 9.67 -2.39
CA SER A 141 1.61 10.43 -2.03
C SER A 141 0.38 9.63 -2.45
N TYR A 142 -0.34 9.13 -1.47
CA TYR A 142 -1.56 8.34 -1.65
C TYR A 142 -2.78 9.20 -1.34
N ARG A 143 -3.73 9.23 -2.26
CA ARG A 143 -5.02 9.91 -2.08
C ARG A 143 -6.12 8.97 -2.52
N SER A 144 -7.13 8.81 -1.67
CA SER A 144 -8.27 7.94 -1.99
C SER A 144 -9.56 8.57 -1.51
N HIS A 145 -10.55 8.54 -2.39
CA HIS A 145 -11.95 8.85 -2.12
C HIS A 145 -12.74 7.54 -2.18
N LEU A 146 -13.47 7.21 -1.12
CA LEU A 146 -14.22 5.96 -1.01
C LEU A 146 -15.63 6.21 -0.47
N VAL A 147 -16.63 5.74 -1.19
CA VAL A 147 -18.03 5.73 -0.74
C VAL A 147 -18.46 4.27 -0.54
N PRO A 148 -18.50 3.77 0.71
CA PRO A 148 -18.87 2.39 0.97
C PRO A 148 -20.27 2.04 0.50
N ASP A 149 -20.44 0.83 -0.07
CA ASP A 149 -21.72 0.20 -0.40
C ASP A 149 -22.05 -0.94 0.56
N ILE A 150 -21.67 -0.75 1.80
CA ILE A 150 -21.92 -1.68 2.90
C ILE A 150 -22.62 -0.97 4.05
N TRP A 151 -23.44 -1.71 4.79
CA TRP A 151 -24.03 -1.17 6.00
C TRP A 151 -22.97 -0.89 7.07
N VAL A 152 -22.89 0.36 7.51
CA VAL A 152 -22.00 0.82 8.58
C VAL A 152 -22.84 1.26 9.78
N PRO A 153 -22.63 0.72 10.99
CA PRO A 153 -23.36 1.12 12.18
C PRO A 153 -23.28 2.65 12.40
N PRO A 154 -24.41 3.36 12.60
CA PRO A 154 -24.44 4.82 12.46
C PRO A 154 -23.65 5.60 13.52
N ILE A 155 -23.50 5.08 14.74
CA ILE A 155 -22.92 5.85 15.85
C ILE A 155 -21.40 5.80 15.84
N CYS A 156 -20.81 4.62 15.91
CA CYS A 156 -19.35 4.43 16.01
C CYS A 156 -18.73 3.81 14.75
N GLY A 157 -19.55 3.19 13.89
CA GLY A 157 -19.10 2.53 12.68
C GLY A 157 -18.23 3.42 11.77
N PRO A 158 -18.61 4.69 11.52
CA PRO A 158 -17.80 5.58 10.68
C PRO A 158 -16.37 5.82 11.19
N MET A 159 -16.19 5.95 12.50
CA MET A 159 -14.89 6.13 13.12
C MET A 159 -14.04 4.85 13.00
N PHE A 160 -14.65 3.68 13.23
CA PHE A 160 -13.97 2.40 13.08
C PHE A 160 -13.60 2.10 11.64
N LEU A 161 -14.48 2.43 10.68
CA LEU A 161 -14.19 2.26 9.26
C LEU A 161 -13.03 3.17 8.81
N ALA A 162 -13.06 4.45 9.18
CA ALA A 162 -11.98 5.38 8.90
C ALA A 162 -10.62 4.86 9.43
N ARG A 163 -10.62 4.37 10.67
CA ARG A 163 -9.43 3.79 11.28
C ARG A 163 -8.99 2.52 10.55
N ALA A 164 -9.91 1.61 10.23
CA ALA A 164 -9.60 0.36 9.55
C ALA A 164 -8.99 0.58 8.16
N VAL A 165 -9.56 1.51 7.36
CA VAL A 165 -9.01 1.87 6.04
C VAL A 165 -7.60 2.45 6.16
N LYS A 166 -7.38 3.36 7.11
CA LYS A 166 -6.07 3.94 7.35
C LYS A 166 -5.03 2.90 7.78
N GLU A 167 -5.36 2.07 8.77
CA GLU A 167 -4.46 1.03 9.27
C GLU A 167 -4.10 0.03 8.16
N MET A 168 -5.09 -0.43 7.40
CA MET A 168 -4.86 -1.35 6.28
C MET A 168 -3.92 -0.75 5.24
N THR A 169 -4.08 0.53 4.90
CA THR A 169 -3.19 1.19 3.92
C THR A 169 -1.77 1.31 4.45
N LEU A 170 -1.59 1.69 5.72
CA LEU A 170 -0.25 1.80 6.34
C LEU A 170 0.44 0.44 6.47
N GLU A 171 -0.28 -0.61 6.86
CA GLU A 171 0.23 -1.98 6.89
C GLU A 171 0.66 -2.44 5.49
N THR A 172 -0.13 -2.12 4.45
CA THR A 172 0.24 -2.41 3.05
C THR A 172 1.50 -1.67 2.64
N LEU A 173 1.64 -0.37 2.95
CA LEU A 173 2.85 0.39 2.65
C LEU A 173 4.10 -0.18 3.33
N ALA A 174 4.00 -0.58 4.59
CA ALA A 174 5.09 -1.22 5.32
C ALA A 174 5.50 -2.56 4.68
N ALA A 175 4.53 -3.36 4.22
CA ALA A 175 4.79 -4.61 3.53
C ALA A 175 5.41 -4.39 2.14
N VAL A 176 4.95 -3.36 1.41
CA VAL A 176 5.56 -2.95 0.12
C VAL A 176 7.02 -2.58 0.31
N GLU A 177 7.34 -1.76 1.33
CA GLU A 177 8.73 -1.42 1.63
C GLU A 177 9.57 -2.65 1.95
N ALA A 178 9.07 -3.52 2.84
CA ALA A 178 9.79 -4.73 3.22
C ALA A 178 10.07 -5.65 2.02
N GLN A 179 9.13 -5.80 1.09
CA GLN A 179 9.33 -6.60 -0.11
C GLN A 179 10.24 -5.90 -1.14
N ALA A 180 10.04 -4.60 -1.36
CA ALA A 180 10.81 -3.84 -2.33
C ALA A 180 12.29 -3.69 -1.94
N THR A 181 12.61 -3.69 -0.64
CA THR A 181 13.99 -3.68 -0.15
C THR A 181 14.68 -5.04 -0.26
N GLN A 182 13.92 -6.14 -0.23
CA GLN A 182 14.46 -7.50 -0.32
C GLN A 182 14.65 -8.00 -1.75
N GLN A 183 13.97 -7.40 -2.74
CA GLN A 183 14.11 -7.81 -4.14
C GLN A 183 15.49 -7.42 -4.70
N PRO A 184 16.17 -8.32 -5.45
CA PRO A 184 17.37 -7.95 -6.20
C PRO A 184 17.02 -6.87 -7.25
N PRO A 185 18.01 -6.05 -7.69
CA PRO A 185 17.77 -5.09 -8.76
C PRO A 185 17.24 -5.80 -10.01
N PRO A 186 16.32 -5.18 -10.78
CA PRO A 186 15.89 -5.71 -12.07
C PRO A 186 17.12 -5.83 -12.98
N VAL A 187 17.23 -6.99 -13.65
CA VAL A 187 18.32 -7.31 -14.59
C VAL A 187 18.13 -6.54 -15.89
#